data_025fe10d8cb1ae6474fe61f16bac80ff
#
_entry.id   025fe10d8cb1ae6474fe61f16bac80ff
#
_cell.length_a   1.000
_cell.length_b   1.000
_cell.length_c   1.000
_cell.angle_alpha   90.00
_cell.angle_beta   90.00
_cell.angle_gamma   90.00
#
_symmetry.space_group_name_H-M   'P 1'
#
loop_
_entity.id
_entity.type
_entity.pdbx_description
1 polymer ?
#
loop_
_entity_poly.entity_id
_entity_poly.type
_entity_poly.pdbx_seq_one_letter_code
_entity_poly.pdbx_strand_id
1 'polypeptide(L)'
;FRNNGASLGMTALQIENYLRIARQALDFVLVEGEQGEREVTGLNRNKGRMKGPNSKRFSGDSSERLGRVNFWHGSFKDLPRTGRFSIRVKAYTDRKPGLPAPILFAQYGYFVSGLTLNIMGDAGGIAVTSTTPRHYEISGWPEFFPLPESHVPGDKLNGIITLQNALDDGEPPTEAVNEVIEEKDKKGKIKKRKVKVYPEDPDFPRIIIESVEFVKNDYPS
;
A
#
# COMPACT_ATOMS: atom_id res chain seq x y z
N PHE A 1 -12.66 16.83 -37.68
CA PHE A 1 -13.73 15.88 -37.30
C PHE A 1 -14.98 16.68 -37.00
N ARG A 2 -15.96 16.70 -37.89
CA ARG A 2 -17.31 17.24 -37.61
C ARG A 2 -18.05 16.16 -36.81
N ASN A 3 -18.23 16.41 -35.53
CA ASN A 3 -19.02 15.56 -34.65
C ASN A 3 -20.50 15.76 -35.01
N ASN A 4 -21.06 14.85 -35.79
CA ASN A 4 -22.46 14.91 -36.23
C ASN A 4 -23.32 14.29 -35.09
N GLY A 5 -23.61 15.09 -34.05
CA GLY A 5 -24.45 14.67 -32.91
C GLY A 5 -25.83 14.11 -33.26
N ALA A 6 -26.31 14.33 -34.50
CA ALA A 6 -27.54 13.76 -34.99
C ALA A 6 -27.45 12.26 -35.37
N SER A 7 -26.25 11.68 -35.49
CA SER A 7 -26.04 10.26 -35.84
C SER A 7 -25.76 9.36 -34.63
N LEU A 8 -25.67 9.90 -33.44
CA LEU A 8 -25.45 9.18 -32.17
C LEU A 8 -26.76 8.95 -31.38
N GLY A 9 -27.89 8.94 -32.07
CA GLY A 9 -29.13 8.54 -31.48
C GLY A 9 -29.10 7.05 -31.13
N MET A 10 -29.06 6.74 -29.83
CA MET A 10 -29.19 5.36 -29.37
C MET A 10 -30.60 4.85 -29.75
N THR A 11 -30.63 3.70 -30.39
CA THR A 11 -31.91 3.03 -30.66
C THR A 11 -32.55 2.54 -29.37
N ALA A 12 -33.85 2.40 -29.32
CA ALA A 12 -34.56 1.86 -28.15
C ALA A 12 -33.97 0.52 -27.70
N LEU A 13 -33.57 -0.33 -28.63
CA LEU A 13 -32.95 -1.63 -28.37
C LEU A 13 -31.58 -1.47 -27.70
N GLN A 14 -30.78 -0.46 -28.09
CA GLN A 14 -29.50 -0.18 -27.45
C GLN A 14 -29.68 0.30 -26.01
N ILE A 15 -30.63 1.18 -25.79
CA ILE A 15 -30.97 1.68 -24.44
C ILE A 15 -31.42 0.51 -23.55
N GLU A 16 -32.29 -0.37 -24.07
CA GLU A 16 -32.79 -1.53 -23.33
C GLU A 16 -31.63 -2.51 -22.97
N ASN A 17 -30.73 -2.74 -23.90
CA ASN A 17 -29.51 -3.56 -23.64
C ASN A 17 -28.61 -2.92 -22.61
N TYR A 18 -28.35 -1.60 -22.65
CA TYR A 18 -27.58 -0.90 -21.65
C TYR A 18 -28.22 -0.98 -20.26
N LEU A 19 -29.56 -0.78 -20.18
CA LEU A 19 -30.28 -0.89 -18.90
C LEU A 19 -30.25 -2.32 -18.35
N ARG A 20 -30.34 -3.32 -19.22
CA ARG A 20 -30.25 -4.73 -18.82
C ARG A 20 -28.83 -5.04 -18.28
N ILE A 21 -27.75 -4.60 -18.96
CA ILE A 21 -26.39 -4.80 -18.52
C ILE A 21 -26.13 -4.05 -17.23
N ALA A 22 -26.63 -2.80 -17.10
CA ALA A 22 -26.48 -2.02 -15.88
C ALA A 22 -27.21 -2.69 -14.69
N ARG A 23 -28.40 -3.24 -14.90
CA ARG A 23 -29.12 -4.01 -13.87
C ARG A 23 -28.35 -5.26 -13.48
N GLN A 24 -27.86 -6.04 -14.43
CA GLN A 24 -27.06 -7.22 -14.15
C GLN A 24 -25.77 -6.87 -13.38
N ALA A 25 -25.11 -5.75 -13.75
CA ALA A 25 -23.94 -5.27 -13.03
C ALA A 25 -24.28 -4.81 -11.60
N LEU A 26 -25.42 -4.14 -11.41
CA LEU A 26 -25.92 -3.75 -10.09
C LEU A 26 -26.29 -4.96 -9.24
N ASP A 27 -26.99 -5.95 -9.82
CA ASP A 27 -27.36 -7.20 -9.13
C ASP A 27 -26.11 -7.99 -8.70
N PHE A 28 -25.02 -7.87 -9.46
CA PHE A 28 -23.73 -8.49 -9.11
C PHE A 28 -22.96 -7.72 -8.02
N VAL A 29 -23.17 -6.41 -7.92
CA VAL A 29 -22.49 -5.52 -6.96
C VAL A 29 -23.32 -5.32 -5.69
N LEU A 30 -24.64 -5.29 -5.81
CA LEU A 30 -25.56 -5.18 -4.67
C LEU A 30 -25.83 -6.57 -4.13
N VAL A 31 -24.97 -7.02 -3.21
CA VAL A 31 -25.24 -8.22 -2.42
C VAL A 31 -26.35 -7.87 -1.43
N GLU A 32 -27.56 -8.34 -1.68
CA GLU A 32 -28.65 -8.32 -0.71
C GLU A 32 -28.31 -9.38 0.37
N GLY A 33 -27.83 -8.96 1.52
CA GLY A 33 -27.53 -9.84 2.63
C GLY A 33 -26.87 -9.09 3.78
N GLU A 34 -26.82 -9.71 4.94
CA GLU A 34 -26.04 -9.21 6.06
C GLU A 34 -24.57 -9.07 5.62
N GLN A 35 -24.00 -7.91 5.92
CA GLN A 35 -22.58 -7.65 5.66
C GLN A 35 -21.78 -8.76 6.38
N GLY A 36 -21.03 -9.56 5.63
CA GLY A 36 -20.23 -10.64 6.19
C GLY A 36 -19.30 -10.14 7.31
N GLU A 37 -18.90 -11.03 8.19
CA GLU A 37 -18.04 -10.68 9.32
C GLU A 37 -16.75 -10.01 8.81
N ARG A 38 -16.40 -8.90 9.46
CA ARG A 38 -15.13 -8.24 9.21
C ARG A 38 -14.02 -8.94 9.99
N GLU A 39 -13.10 -9.56 9.29
CA GLU A 39 -11.89 -10.07 9.91
C GLU A 39 -10.83 -8.97 9.96
N VAL A 40 -10.41 -8.59 11.16
CA VAL A 40 -9.39 -7.55 11.38
C VAL A 40 -8.11 -8.19 11.88
N THR A 41 -7.04 -8.03 11.13
CA THR A 41 -5.71 -8.52 11.50
C THR A 41 -4.76 -7.34 11.71
N GLY A 42 -4.26 -7.16 12.93
CA GLY A 42 -3.20 -6.20 13.21
C GLY A 42 -1.89 -6.60 12.54
N LEU A 43 -1.27 -5.68 11.81
CA LEU A 43 0.00 -5.93 11.14
C LEU A 43 1.15 -5.38 11.95
N ASN A 44 2.15 -6.22 12.18
CA ASN A 44 3.40 -5.78 12.78
C ASN A 44 4.39 -5.34 11.70
N ARG A 45 5.14 -4.27 12.00
CA ARG A 45 6.22 -3.84 11.12
C ARG A 45 7.31 -4.91 11.07
N ASN A 46 7.63 -5.37 9.87
CA ASN A 46 8.78 -6.24 9.67
C ASN A 46 10.06 -5.40 9.78
N LYS A 47 10.96 -5.82 10.65
CA LYS A 47 12.27 -5.20 10.82
C LYS A 47 13.24 -5.80 9.81
N GLY A 48 13.96 -4.97 9.07
CA GLY A 48 15.01 -5.43 8.17
C GLY A 48 15.02 -4.71 6.82
N ARG A 49 16.11 -4.88 6.11
CA ARG A 49 16.30 -4.34 4.76
C ARG A 49 15.52 -5.16 3.75
N MET A 50 14.76 -4.47 2.93
CA MET A 50 14.17 -5.06 1.75
C MET A 50 14.82 -4.52 0.47
N LYS A 51 15.00 -5.42 -0.49
CA LYS A 51 15.32 -5.03 -1.86
C LYS A 51 14.06 -5.18 -2.69
N GLY A 52 13.43 -4.07 -3.00
CA GLY A 52 12.31 -4.07 -3.95
C GLY A 52 12.80 -3.96 -5.39
N PRO A 53 11.98 -4.28 -6.38
CA PRO A 53 12.28 -4.09 -7.79
C PRO A 53 12.56 -2.61 -8.14
N ASN A 54 12.06 -1.69 -7.31
CA ASN A 54 12.36 -0.25 -7.38
C ASN A 54 13.35 0.18 -6.29
N SER A 55 14.43 -0.58 -6.13
CA SER A 55 15.42 -0.44 -5.06
C SER A 55 16.06 0.95 -4.88
N LYS A 56 15.89 1.85 -5.84
CA LYS A 56 16.32 3.25 -5.71
C LYS A 56 15.41 4.06 -4.77
N ARG A 57 14.13 3.70 -4.66
CA ARG A 57 13.13 4.41 -3.85
C ARG A 57 12.96 3.78 -2.46
N PHE A 58 13.30 2.50 -2.29
CA PHE A 58 13.13 1.72 -1.07
C PHE A 58 14.47 1.14 -0.60
N SER A 59 15.44 1.98 -0.36
CA SER A 59 16.79 1.53 0.02
C SER A 59 17.09 1.67 1.51
N GLY A 60 16.08 1.95 2.32
CA GLY A 60 16.20 2.11 3.77
C GLY A 60 15.68 0.93 4.57
N ASP A 61 15.88 0.98 5.87
CA ASP A 61 15.20 0.10 6.81
C ASP A 61 13.72 0.49 6.93
N SER A 62 12.87 -0.50 7.18
CA SER A 62 11.46 -0.25 7.46
C SER A 62 11.31 0.67 8.68
N SER A 63 10.53 1.72 8.54
CA SER A 63 10.35 2.76 9.56
C SER A 63 8.87 3.00 9.85
N GLU A 64 8.55 3.44 11.05
CA GLU A 64 7.25 3.99 11.42
C GLU A 64 7.11 5.47 11.03
N ARG A 65 8.24 6.10 10.67
CA ARG A 65 8.33 7.48 10.20
C ARG A 65 8.61 7.47 8.70
N LEU A 66 7.62 7.86 7.91
CA LEU A 66 7.70 7.85 6.46
C LEU A 66 8.12 9.24 5.97
N GLY A 67 9.39 9.38 5.63
CA GLY A 67 9.94 10.53 4.91
C GLY A 67 9.99 10.27 3.41
N ARG A 68 10.97 10.90 2.71
CA ARG A 68 11.16 10.74 1.25
C ARG A 68 11.54 9.33 0.81
N VAL A 69 12.31 8.62 1.63
CA VAL A 69 12.94 7.35 1.26
C VAL A 69 12.58 6.20 2.19
N ASN A 70 11.95 6.49 3.32
CA ASN A 70 11.56 5.48 4.28
C ASN A 70 10.23 4.88 3.90
N PHE A 71 10.07 3.60 4.18
CA PHE A 71 8.81 2.88 3.98
C PHE A 71 8.51 2.00 5.19
N TRP A 72 7.26 1.67 5.35
CA TRP A 72 6.80 0.67 6.31
C TRP A 72 6.37 -0.58 5.53
N HIS A 73 6.59 -1.76 6.08
CA HIS A 73 6.02 -2.97 5.53
C HIS A 73 5.62 -3.96 6.63
N GLY A 74 4.55 -4.65 6.39
CA GLY A 74 4.04 -5.72 7.25
C GLY A 74 3.51 -6.87 6.42
N SER A 75 3.63 -8.08 6.97
CA SER A 75 3.13 -9.29 6.33
C SER A 75 1.82 -9.72 6.96
N PHE A 76 0.94 -10.29 6.17
CA PHE A 76 -0.27 -10.94 6.61
C PHE A 76 -0.40 -12.30 5.95
N LYS A 77 -1.15 -13.19 6.61
CA LYS A 77 -1.43 -14.52 6.09
C LYS A 77 -2.77 -14.52 5.36
N ASP A 78 -2.91 -15.47 4.45
CA ASP A 78 -4.18 -15.74 3.79
C ASP A 78 -4.75 -14.53 3.05
N LEU A 79 -4.05 -14.12 1.97
CA LEU A 79 -4.54 -13.10 1.06
C LEU A 79 -5.94 -13.49 0.55
N PRO A 80 -6.98 -12.67 0.80
CA PRO A 80 -8.30 -12.95 0.28
C PRO A 80 -8.26 -12.99 -1.25
N ARG A 81 -9.03 -13.89 -1.83
CA ARG A 81 -9.12 -14.06 -3.29
C ARG A 81 -10.39 -13.45 -3.88
N THR A 82 -11.33 -13.15 -3.02
CA THR A 82 -12.64 -12.56 -3.36
C THR A 82 -12.99 -11.50 -2.33
N GLY A 83 -13.93 -10.65 -2.69
CA GLY A 83 -14.43 -9.61 -1.81
C GLY A 83 -13.55 -8.35 -1.81
N ARG A 84 -13.71 -7.54 -0.81
CA ARG A 84 -12.99 -6.28 -0.65
C ARG A 84 -12.11 -6.35 0.58
N PHE A 85 -10.90 -5.83 0.50
CA PHE A 85 -10.07 -5.61 1.67
C PHE A 85 -9.85 -4.12 1.90
N SER A 86 -9.51 -3.76 3.12
CA SER A 86 -9.06 -2.43 3.48
C SER A 86 -7.78 -2.49 4.29
N ILE A 87 -6.92 -1.51 4.05
CA ILE A 87 -5.74 -1.25 4.87
C ILE A 87 -6.10 -0.05 5.73
N ARG A 88 -6.27 -0.27 7.03
CA ARG A 88 -6.58 0.77 7.99
C ARG A 88 -5.31 1.17 8.72
N VAL A 89 -4.92 2.43 8.58
CA VAL A 89 -3.70 2.97 9.16
C VAL A 89 -4.04 4.05 10.16
N LYS A 90 -3.61 3.88 11.40
CA LYS A 90 -3.66 4.96 12.39
C LYS A 90 -2.38 5.76 12.28
N ALA A 91 -2.49 6.99 11.81
CA ALA A 91 -1.34 7.84 11.49
C ALA A 91 -1.64 9.33 11.71
N TYR A 92 -0.58 10.11 11.71
CA TYR A 92 -0.61 11.57 11.71
C TYR A 92 0.63 12.12 11.00
N THR A 93 0.67 13.45 10.79
CA THR A 93 1.82 14.13 10.19
C THR A 93 2.44 15.13 11.13
N ASP A 94 3.76 15.27 11.07
CA ASP A 94 4.53 16.31 11.77
C ASP A 94 4.79 17.55 10.88
N ARG A 95 3.98 17.73 9.83
CA ARG A 95 4.15 18.83 8.88
C ARG A 95 4.11 20.19 9.57
N LYS A 96 4.98 21.08 9.13
CA LYS A 96 4.95 22.49 9.52
C LYS A 96 3.75 23.21 8.84
N PRO A 97 3.20 24.27 9.47
CA PRO A 97 2.17 25.10 8.84
C PRO A 97 2.66 25.62 7.47
N GLY A 98 1.76 25.59 6.48
CA GLY A 98 2.05 26.04 5.12
C GLY A 98 2.64 24.98 4.18
N LEU A 99 3.16 23.89 4.69
CA LEU A 99 3.61 22.77 3.84
C LEU A 99 2.43 21.93 3.34
N PRO A 100 2.56 21.29 2.17
CA PRO A 100 1.55 20.37 1.65
C PRO A 100 1.34 19.18 2.57
N ALA A 101 0.15 18.58 2.51
CA ALA A 101 -0.11 17.36 3.26
C ALA A 101 0.62 16.18 2.61
N PRO A 102 1.34 15.34 3.39
CA PRO A 102 1.95 14.14 2.87
C PRO A 102 0.88 13.12 2.43
N ILE A 103 1.22 12.29 1.46
CA ILE A 103 0.33 11.30 0.87
C ILE A 103 0.75 9.91 1.36
N LEU A 104 -0.09 9.30 2.20
CA LEU A 104 0.06 7.91 2.58
C LEU A 104 -0.35 7.04 1.39
N PHE A 105 0.61 6.36 0.80
CA PHE A 105 0.40 5.49 -0.36
C PHE A 105 0.65 4.04 0.03
N ALA A 106 -0.31 3.18 -0.29
CA ALA A 106 -0.27 1.77 0.02
C ALA A 106 -0.09 0.94 -1.25
N GLN A 107 0.80 -0.03 -1.17
CA GLN A 107 1.00 -1.06 -2.19
C GLN A 107 0.94 -2.43 -1.52
N TYR A 108 0.66 -3.43 -2.31
CA TYR A 108 0.64 -4.82 -1.87
C TYR A 108 1.47 -5.68 -2.80
N GLY A 109 1.94 -6.78 -2.24
CA GLY A 109 2.78 -7.73 -2.96
C GLY A 109 3.03 -8.99 -2.17
N TYR A 110 4.08 -9.69 -2.53
CA TYR A 110 4.54 -10.91 -1.85
C TYR A 110 6.06 -11.03 -1.91
N PHE A 111 6.64 -11.86 -1.05
CA PHE A 111 8.06 -12.19 -1.15
C PHE A 111 8.28 -13.31 -2.16
N VAL A 112 9.17 -13.08 -3.12
CA VAL A 112 9.55 -14.09 -4.11
C VAL A 112 10.58 -15.06 -3.53
N SER A 113 11.59 -14.53 -2.87
CA SER A 113 12.59 -15.32 -2.17
C SER A 113 13.37 -14.42 -1.20
N GLY A 114 13.56 -14.90 0.01
CA GLY A 114 14.39 -14.20 1.00
C GLY A 114 13.91 -12.77 1.28
N LEU A 115 14.62 -11.77 0.78
CA LEU A 115 14.36 -10.35 1.05
C LEU A 115 13.83 -9.57 -0.18
N THR A 116 13.48 -10.27 -1.26
CA THR A 116 13.00 -9.60 -2.48
C THR A 116 11.50 -9.44 -2.43
N LEU A 117 11.04 -8.20 -2.30
CA LEU A 117 9.64 -7.83 -2.40
C LEU A 117 9.24 -7.67 -3.88
N ASN A 118 8.19 -8.36 -4.27
CA ASN A 118 7.53 -8.15 -5.53
C ASN A 118 6.23 -7.38 -5.29
N ILE A 119 6.18 -6.13 -5.75
CA ILE A 119 4.98 -5.30 -5.71
C ILE A 119 4.08 -5.75 -6.86
N MET A 120 2.86 -6.12 -6.51
CA MET A 120 1.87 -6.62 -7.46
C MET A 120 0.88 -5.54 -7.89
N GLY A 121 0.67 -4.55 -7.05
CA GLY A 121 -0.25 -3.46 -7.37
C GLY A 121 -0.33 -2.39 -6.31
N ASP A 122 -1.04 -1.34 -6.68
CA ASP A 122 -1.29 -0.18 -5.86
C ASP A 122 -2.69 -0.28 -5.24
N ALA A 123 -2.77 -0.16 -3.93
CA ALA A 123 -4.06 -0.05 -3.24
C ALA A 123 -4.59 1.40 -3.25
N GLY A 124 -3.72 2.36 -3.56
CA GLY A 124 -4.06 3.77 -3.64
C GLY A 124 -3.41 4.63 -2.55
N GLY A 125 -3.78 5.90 -2.52
CA GLY A 125 -3.21 6.88 -1.61
C GLY A 125 -4.25 7.81 -1.01
N ILE A 126 -3.92 8.36 0.18
CA ILE A 126 -4.76 9.30 0.91
C ILE A 126 -3.91 10.38 1.57
N ALA A 127 -4.36 11.64 1.51
CA ALA A 127 -3.65 12.74 2.15
C ALA A 127 -3.80 12.68 3.68
N VAL A 128 -2.66 12.71 4.38
CA VAL A 128 -2.61 12.75 5.85
C VAL A 128 -2.58 14.19 6.30
N THR A 129 -3.74 14.73 6.64
CA THR A 129 -3.91 16.15 6.99
C THR A 129 -3.84 16.43 8.48
N SER A 130 -4.08 15.43 9.33
CA SER A 130 -4.14 15.58 10.78
C SER A 130 -2.75 15.54 11.41
N THR A 131 -2.50 16.46 12.36
CA THR A 131 -1.30 16.45 13.22
C THR A 131 -1.50 15.62 14.49
N THR A 132 -2.67 15.04 14.67
CA THR A 132 -2.98 14.09 15.74
C THR A 132 -3.42 12.77 15.14
N PRO A 133 -3.21 11.63 15.84
CA PRO A 133 -3.52 10.31 15.31
C PRO A 133 -4.97 10.16 14.85
N ARG A 134 -5.16 9.74 13.61
CA ARG A 134 -6.46 9.41 12.99
C ARG A 134 -6.36 8.15 12.18
N HIS A 135 -7.49 7.50 11.95
CA HIS A 135 -7.60 6.36 11.06
C HIS A 135 -7.79 6.83 9.62
N TYR A 136 -6.97 6.28 8.73
CA TYR A 136 -7.06 6.41 7.27
C TYR A 136 -7.32 5.03 6.71
N GLU A 137 -8.24 4.91 5.78
CA GLU A 137 -8.62 3.63 5.19
C GLU A 137 -8.40 3.66 3.67
N ILE A 138 -7.61 2.71 3.18
CA ILE A 138 -7.33 2.51 1.77
C ILE A 138 -7.85 1.12 1.40
N SER A 139 -8.73 1.06 0.40
CA SER A 139 -9.41 -0.19 0.02
C SER A 139 -8.92 -0.70 -1.31
N GLY A 140 -8.95 -2.01 -1.49
CA GLY A 140 -8.60 -2.69 -2.71
C GLY A 140 -9.43 -3.96 -2.95
N TRP A 141 -9.27 -4.50 -4.16
CA TRP A 141 -9.95 -5.71 -4.61
C TRP A 141 -8.91 -6.78 -4.93
N PRO A 142 -8.93 -7.93 -4.24
CA PRO A 142 -7.93 -8.99 -4.45
C PRO A 142 -7.98 -9.62 -5.84
N GLU A 143 -9.10 -9.57 -6.52
CA GLU A 143 -9.28 -10.15 -7.85
C GLU A 143 -8.36 -9.55 -8.91
N PHE A 144 -7.93 -8.30 -8.70
CA PHE A 144 -6.98 -7.63 -9.59
C PHE A 144 -5.51 -8.00 -9.33
N PHE A 145 -5.25 -8.82 -8.30
CA PHE A 145 -3.88 -9.23 -7.99
C PHE A 145 -3.50 -10.46 -8.79
N PRO A 146 -2.57 -10.37 -9.74
CA PRO A 146 -2.08 -11.53 -10.42
C PRO A 146 -1.46 -12.51 -9.40
N LEU A 147 -1.71 -13.79 -9.60
CA LEU A 147 -1.09 -14.83 -8.80
C LEU A 147 0.40 -14.94 -9.13
N PRO A 148 1.27 -15.24 -8.15
CA PRO A 148 2.63 -15.62 -8.43
C PRO A 148 2.71 -16.79 -9.41
N GLU A 149 3.66 -16.80 -10.32
CA GLU A 149 3.88 -17.93 -11.25
C GLU A 149 4.11 -19.26 -10.51
N SER A 150 4.69 -19.20 -9.30
CA SER A 150 4.93 -20.36 -8.45
C SER A 150 3.73 -20.76 -7.59
N HIS A 151 2.58 -20.09 -7.76
CA HIS A 151 1.41 -20.41 -6.96
C HIS A 151 0.82 -21.77 -7.33
N VAL A 152 0.67 -22.63 -6.33
CA VAL A 152 -0.06 -23.89 -6.47
C VAL A 152 -1.52 -23.66 -6.07
N PRO A 153 -2.50 -24.04 -6.92
CA PRO A 153 -3.91 -23.90 -6.56
C PRO A 153 -4.24 -24.55 -5.22
N GLY A 154 -4.89 -23.82 -4.35
CA GLY A 154 -5.23 -24.25 -2.99
C GLY A 154 -4.21 -23.87 -1.91
N ASP A 155 -3.03 -23.41 -2.26
CA ASP A 155 -2.07 -22.89 -1.30
C ASP A 155 -2.49 -21.49 -0.80
N LYS A 156 -2.25 -21.28 0.50
CA LYS A 156 -2.47 -19.98 1.12
C LYS A 156 -1.37 -19.02 0.73
N LEU A 157 -1.75 -17.84 0.20
CA LEU A 157 -0.82 -16.78 -0.13
C LEU A 157 -0.61 -15.86 1.06
N ASN A 158 0.66 -15.68 1.43
CA ASN A 158 1.04 -14.63 2.37
C ASN A 158 1.26 -13.34 1.61
N GLY A 159 0.55 -12.30 2.02
CA GLY A 159 0.67 -10.99 1.43
C GLY A 159 1.59 -10.08 2.23
N ILE A 160 2.02 -9.01 1.57
CA ILE A 160 2.77 -7.92 2.17
C ILE A 160 2.10 -6.62 1.79
N ILE A 161 1.93 -5.76 2.77
CA ILE A 161 1.55 -4.37 2.57
C ILE A 161 2.81 -3.52 2.75
N THR A 162 3.01 -2.58 1.83
CA THR A 162 3.99 -1.51 1.96
C THR A 162 3.28 -0.17 2.02
N LEU A 163 3.77 0.69 2.89
CA LEU A 163 3.30 2.06 3.04
C LEU A 163 4.46 3.01 2.82
N GLN A 164 4.23 4.07 2.08
CA GLN A 164 5.23 5.10 1.79
C GLN A 164 4.60 6.48 1.78
N ASN A 165 5.42 7.50 1.90
CA ASN A 165 5.02 8.87 1.65
C ASN A 165 5.26 9.17 0.16
N ALA A 166 4.17 9.36 -0.58
CA ALA A 166 4.20 9.63 -2.01
C ALA A 166 4.10 11.13 -2.35
N LEU A 167 4.33 12.00 -1.37
CA LEU A 167 4.39 13.43 -1.64
C LEU A 167 5.56 13.71 -2.60
N ASP A 168 5.24 14.35 -3.71
CA ASP A 168 6.22 14.90 -4.65
C ASP A 168 6.24 16.42 -4.49
N ASP A 169 7.35 16.94 -4.01
CA ASP A 169 7.60 18.38 -3.85
C ASP A 169 8.56 18.90 -4.91
N GLY A 170 8.91 18.08 -5.91
CA GLY A 170 9.83 18.42 -6.99
C GLY A 170 11.31 18.34 -6.63
N GLU A 171 11.63 18.09 -5.34
CA GLU A 171 13.01 17.96 -4.90
C GLU A 171 13.53 16.53 -5.08
N PRO A 172 14.79 16.34 -5.45
CA PRO A 172 15.37 15.01 -5.58
C PRO A 172 15.42 14.30 -4.22
N PRO A 173 15.39 12.97 -4.20
CA PRO A 173 15.59 12.21 -2.98
C PRO A 173 16.93 12.56 -2.35
N THR A 174 16.96 12.66 -1.02
CA THR A 174 18.21 12.90 -0.27
C THR A 174 19.24 11.84 -0.62
N GLU A 175 20.46 12.26 -0.95
CA GLU A 175 21.54 11.32 -1.25
C GLU A 175 21.96 10.53 0.00
N ALA A 176 22.22 9.24 -0.20
CA ALA A 176 22.67 8.39 0.88
C ALA A 176 24.10 8.73 1.28
N VAL A 177 24.31 8.93 2.56
CA VAL A 177 25.65 9.06 3.16
C VAL A 177 26.11 7.72 3.74
N ASN A 178 27.42 7.46 3.70
CA ASN A 178 27.99 6.27 4.32
C ASN A 178 28.34 6.57 5.78
N GLU A 179 27.63 5.93 6.69
CA GLU A 179 27.97 5.94 8.12
C GLU A 179 28.65 4.65 8.51
N VAL A 180 29.58 4.75 9.47
CA VAL A 180 30.23 3.59 10.06
C VAL A 180 29.59 3.31 11.40
N ILE A 181 28.79 2.22 11.43
CA ILE A 181 28.19 1.73 12.67
C ILE A 181 29.08 0.64 13.30
N GLU A 182 29.12 0.63 14.61
CA GLU A 182 29.79 -0.41 15.38
C GLU A 182 28.75 -1.42 15.88
N GLU A 183 28.86 -2.65 15.41
CA GLU A 183 27.97 -3.75 15.87
C GLU A 183 28.81 -4.75 16.68
N LYS A 184 28.28 -5.20 17.82
CA LYS A 184 28.83 -6.32 18.56
C LYS A 184 28.37 -7.63 17.95
N ASP A 185 29.29 -8.48 17.53
CA ASP A 185 28.94 -9.83 17.08
C ASP A 185 28.51 -10.72 18.27
N LYS A 186 27.98 -11.92 17.97
CA LYS A 186 27.56 -12.89 18.99
C LYS A 186 28.66 -13.29 19.99
N LYS A 187 29.92 -12.97 19.70
CA LYS A 187 31.10 -13.22 20.55
C LYS A 187 31.59 -11.95 21.27
N GLY A 188 30.82 -10.85 21.21
CA GLY A 188 31.16 -9.58 21.86
C GLY A 188 32.24 -8.75 21.16
N LYS A 189 32.71 -9.16 19.98
CA LYS A 189 33.71 -8.38 19.21
C LYS A 189 32.99 -7.27 18.44
N ILE A 190 33.55 -6.06 18.52
CA ILE A 190 33.09 -4.90 17.78
C ILE A 190 33.54 -5.04 16.33
N LYS A 191 32.55 -5.04 15.43
CA LYS A 191 32.75 -4.99 13.98
C LYS A 191 32.27 -3.65 13.45
N LYS A 192 33.10 -2.97 12.67
CA LYS A 192 32.75 -1.74 11.97
C LYS A 192 32.11 -2.11 10.63
N ARG A 193 30.90 -1.63 10.41
CA ARG A 193 30.18 -1.84 9.16
C ARG A 193 29.81 -0.49 8.55
N LYS A 194 30.12 -0.30 7.26
CA LYS A 194 29.61 0.85 6.50
C LYS A 194 28.16 0.60 6.12
N VAL A 195 27.28 1.50 6.50
CA VAL A 195 25.85 1.47 6.17
C VAL A 195 25.53 2.72 5.38
N LYS A 196 24.70 2.58 4.36
CA LYS A 196 24.13 3.73 3.70
C LYS A 196 22.95 4.22 4.54
N VAL A 197 23.03 5.44 5.02
CA VAL A 197 21.96 6.12 5.76
C VAL A 197 21.45 7.27 4.90
N TYR A 198 20.15 7.42 4.83
CA TYR A 198 19.53 8.57 4.18
C TYR A 198 19.25 9.61 5.26
N PRO A 199 19.90 10.78 5.22
CA PRO A 199 19.61 11.84 6.17
C PRO A 199 18.14 12.22 6.10
N GLU A 200 17.53 12.43 7.25
CA GLU A 200 16.18 12.95 7.31
C GLU A 200 16.18 14.40 6.79
N ASP A 201 15.23 14.72 5.93
CA ASP A 201 14.96 16.09 5.52
C ASP A 201 14.01 16.73 6.55
N PRO A 202 14.46 17.72 7.33
CA PRO A 202 13.66 18.32 8.40
C PRO A 202 12.49 19.17 7.87
N ASP A 203 12.54 19.55 6.59
CA ASP A 203 11.51 20.36 5.96
C ASP A 203 10.51 19.54 5.16
N PHE A 204 10.79 18.27 4.95
CA PHE A 204 9.85 17.36 4.29
C PHE A 204 8.83 16.82 5.30
N PRO A 205 7.51 17.00 5.07
CA PRO A 205 6.47 16.53 5.97
C PRO A 205 6.45 15.00 6.02
N ARG A 206 6.54 14.44 7.23
CA ARG A 206 6.56 12.99 7.47
C ARG A 206 5.19 12.49 7.88
N ILE A 207 4.96 11.21 7.63
CA ILE A 207 3.82 10.47 8.16
C ILE A 207 4.34 9.60 9.29
N ILE A 208 3.72 9.70 10.46
CA ILE A 208 4.01 8.87 11.62
C ILE A 208 2.91 7.83 11.75
N ILE A 209 3.30 6.55 11.69
CA ILE A 209 2.39 5.40 11.78
C ILE A 209 2.39 4.88 13.21
N GLU A 210 1.20 4.77 13.82
CA GLU A 210 1.02 4.14 15.11
C GLU A 210 0.59 2.67 14.99
N SER A 211 -0.33 2.37 14.09
CA SER A 211 -0.78 1.00 13.84
C SER A 211 -1.26 0.81 12.41
N VAL A 212 -1.19 -0.42 11.95
CA VAL A 212 -1.70 -0.84 10.65
C VAL A 212 -2.53 -2.09 10.85
N GLU A 213 -3.72 -2.11 10.27
CA GLU A 213 -4.64 -3.23 10.29
C GLU A 213 -4.99 -3.60 8.86
N PHE A 214 -5.04 -4.90 8.60
CA PHE A 214 -5.62 -5.46 7.39
C PHE A 214 -7.03 -5.92 7.71
N VAL A 215 -8.01 -5.39 7.00
CA VAL A 215 -9.43 -5.69 7.18
C VAL A 215 -9.91 -6.43 5.95
N LYS A 216 -10.31 -7.66 6.13
CA LYS A 216 -10.93 -8.49 5.12
C LYS A 216 -12.45 -8.37 5.28
N ASN A 217 -13.13 -8.03 4.21
CA ASN A 217 -14.58 -8.04 4.16
C ASN A 217 -15.00 -9.27 3.35
N ASP A 218 -15.46 -10.31 4.02
CA ASP A 218 -16.06 -11.44 3.35
C ASP A 218 -17.47 -11.03 2.92
N TYR A 219 -17.71 -11.05 1.63
CA TYR A 219 -19.08 -11.04 1.11
C TYR A 219 -19.54 -12.48 1.02
N PRO A 220 -20.75 -12.80 1.46
CA PRO A 220 -21.32 -14.13 1.20
C PRO A 220 -21.28 -14.38 -0.32
N SER A 221 -20.69 -15.51 -0.69
CA SER A 221 -20.63 -16.02 -2.07
C SER A 221 -22.00 -16.41 -2.59
#